data_c778771a6aa78fcc7e6b3cb6e6235b1d
#
_entry.id   c778771a6aa78fcc7e6b3cb6e6235b1d
#
_cell.length_a   1.000
_cell.length_b   1.000
_cell.length_c   1.000
_cell.angle_alpha   90.00
_cell.angle_beta   90.00
_cell.angle_gamma   90.00
#
_symmetry.space_group_name_H-M   'P 1'
#
loop_
_entity.id
_entity.type
_entity.pdbx_description
1 polymer ?
#
loop_
_entity_poly.entity_id
_entity_poly.type
_entity_poly.pdbx_seq_one_letter_code
_entity_poly.pdbx_strand_id
1 'polypeptide(L)'
;LMASPHLADNFAAFAAMFPNGLHTSLWLVIPLAAVLAAFFGALLGAPTLKLRGDYLAIVTLGFGEIIRIFLNNLDHPVNLTNGPKGIGQIDSVQIFGLDLGKRLELFGFDINSVTLYYYLFLALVLISIVICYRLQDSRIGRAWMAIREDEIAAKAMGINTRNMKLLAFAMGASFGGVSGAMFGAFQGFVSPESFSLMESVMIVAMVVLGGIGHLPGVILGAVLLSALPEVLRYVAGPLQAMTDGRLDAAILRQLLIALAMIIVMLLRPRGLWPAPEHGKSLTQKT
;
A
#
# COMPACT_ATOMS: atom_id res chain seq x y z
N LEU A 1 7.62 7.55 18.51
CA LEU A 1 8.32 8.17 17.38
C LEU A 1 9.43 9.16 17.79
N MET A 2 9.41 9.70 19.00
CA MET A 2 10.41 10.69 19.44
C MET A 2 11.45 10.14 20.41
N ALA A 3 11.51 8.84 20.61
CA ALA A 3 12.59 8.19 21.35
C ALA A 3 13.88 8.04 20.52
N SER A 4 13.85 8.39 19.22
CA SER A 4 15.06 8.29 18.40
C SER A 4 16.06 9.40 18.79
N PRO A 5 17.29 9.06 19.11
CA PRO A 5 18.32 9.98 19.62
C PRO A 5 18.50 11.22 18.72
N HIS A 6 18.43 11.06 17.41
CA HIS A 6 18.62 12.14 16.44
C HIS A 6 17.56 13.24 16.50
N LEU A 7 16.33 12.94 16.96
CA LEU A 7 15.29 13.95 17.15
C LEU A 7 15.47 14.70 18.46
N ALA A 8 15.97 14.05 19.49
CA ALA A 8 16.31 14.68 20.76
C ALA A 8 17.40 15.75 20.59
N ASP A 9 18.40 15.50 19.77
CA ASP A 9 19.49 16.43 19.52
C ASP A 9 19.03 17.71 18.77
N ASN A 10 18.07 17.58 17.84
CA ASN A 10 17.57 18.69 17.03
C ASN A 10 16.43 19.47 17.69
N PHE A 11 15.68 18.83 18.58
CA PHE A 11 14.51 19.39 19.26
C PHE A 11 14.65 19.27 20.79
N ALA A 12 15.74 19.80 21.34
CA ALA A 12 16.05 19.70 22.78
C ALA A 12 14.90 20.19 23.69
N ALA A 13 14.16 21.25 23.28
CA ALA A 13 13.00 21.73 24.02
C ALA A 13 11.85 20.70 24.03
N PHE A 14 11.69 19.93 22.96
CA PHE A 14 10.66 18.88 22.87
C PHE A 14 11.10 17.62 23.63
N ALA A 15 12.37 17.26 23.55
CA ALA A 15 12.96 16.16 24.30
C ALA A 15 12.88 16.40 25.82
N ALA A 16 13.02 17.65 26.28
CA ALA A 16 12.86 18.01 27.68
C ALA A 16 11.42 17.87 28.17
N MET A 17 10.41 18.07 27.29
CA MET A 17 8.99 17.82 27.61
C MET A 17 8.62 16.35 27.67
N PHE A 18 9.31 15.51 26.92
CA PHE A 18 9.03 14.07 26.80
C PHE A 18 10.31 13.23 26.98
N PRO A 19 10.88 13.15 28.20
CA PRO A 19 12.16 12.47 28.44
C PRO A 19 12.13 10.96 28.14
N ASN A 20 10.96 10.35 28.20
CA ASN A 20 10.76 8.92 27.90
C ASN A 20 10.31 8.65 26.46
N GLY A 21 10.26 9.68 25.57
CA GLY A 21 9.71 9.57 24.24
C GLY A 21 8.21 9.81 24.18
N LEU A 22 7.70 9.97 22.97
CA LEU A 22 6.27 10.21 22.74
C LEU A 22 5.57 8.87 22.48
N HIS A 23 5.00 8.28 23.54
CA HIS A 23 4.18 7.07 23.45
C HIS A 23 2.77 7.46 23.02
N THR A 24 2.51 7.45 21.70
CA THR A 24 1.19 7.77 21.16
C THR A 24 0.35 6.53 20.96
N SER A 25 -0.92 6.60 21.34
CA SER A 25 -1.86 5.51 21.11
C SER A 25 -2.07 5.27 19.61
N LEU A 26 -2.16 4.01 19.21
CA LEU A 26 -2.46 3.60 17.83
C LEU A 26 -3.75 4.25 17.30
N TRP A 27 -4.76 4.41 18.15
CA TRP A 27 -6.03 5.05 17.83
C TRP A 27 -5.90 6.49 17.34
N LEU A 28 -4.82 7.17 17.71
CA LEU A 28 -4.49 8.52 17.23
C LEU A 28 -3.57 8.49 16.04
N VAL A 29 -2.64 7.54 16.00
CA VAL A 29 -1.66 7.42 14.90
C VAL A 29 -2.32 7.02 13.58
N ILE A 30 -3.27 6.07 13.60
CA ILE A 30 -3.96 5.62 12.37
C ILE A 30 -4.71 6.76 11.67
N PRO A 31 -5.63 7.50 12.33
CA PRO A 31 -6.33 8.59 11.65
C PRO A 31 -5.39 9.74 11.26
N LEU A 32 -4.35 10.02 12.06
CA LEU A 32 -3.36 11.04 11.71
C LEU A 32 -2.58 10.65 10.45
N ALA A 33 -2.12 9.40 10.37
CA ALA A 33 -1.43 8.88 9.19
C ALA A 33 -2.34 8.89 7.95
N ALA A 34 -3.61 8.52 8.10
CA ALA A 34 -4.60 8.57 7.03
C ALA A 34 -4.82 10.00 6.52
N VAL A 35 -5.01 10.97 7.42
CA VAL A 35 -5.21 12.39 7.06
C VAL A 35 -3.97 12.98 6.41
N LEU A 36 -2.79 12.72 6.99
CA LEU A 36 -1.52 13.21 6.46
C LEU A 36 -1.28 12.67 5.04
N ALA A 37 -1.45 11.36 4.85
CA ALA A 37 -1.30 10.73 3.54
C ALA A 37 -2.36 11.23 2.55
N ALA A 38 -3.61 11.42 2.96
CA ALA A 38 -4.67 12.01 2.14
C ALA A 38 -4.31 13.42 1.67
N PHE A 39 -3.76 14.24 2.56
CA PHE A 39 -3.31 15.60 2.23
C PHE A 39 -2.21 15.58 1.16
N PHE A 40 -1.16 14.78 1.36
CA PHE A 40 -0.10 14.64 0.36
C PHE A 40 -0.59 13.99 -0.93
N GLY A 41 -1.49 13.02 -0.85
CA GLY A 41 -2.14 12.42 -2.01
C GLY A 41 -2.92 13.43 -2.84
N ALA A 42 -3.69 14.32 -2.21
CA ALA A 42 -4.38 15.40 -2.89
C ALA A 42 -3.41 16.43 -3.46
N LEU A 43 -2.36 16.81 -2.72
CA LEU A 43 -1.34 17.75 -3.15
C LEU A 43 -0.61 17.27 -4.42
N LEU A 44 -0.19 16.01 -4.43
CA LEU A 44 0.48 15.39 -5.58
C LEU A 44 -0.50 15.06 -6.71
N GLY A 45 -1.74 14.75 -6.39
CA GLY A 45 -2.80 14.53 -7.36
C GLY A 45 -3.17 15.79 -8.15
N ALA A 46 -3.08 16.97 -7.54
CA ALA A 46 -3.50 18.22 -8.18
C ALA A 46 -2.80 18.53 -9.52
N PRO A 47 -1.45 18.46 -9.64
CA PRO A 47 -0.77 18.70 -10.91
C PRO A 47 -1.02 17.58 -11.94
N THR A 48 -1.27 16.34 -11.49
CA THR A 48 -1.46 15.19 -12.38
C THR A 48 -2.83 15.16 -13.06
N LEU A 49 -3.81 15.92 -12.59
CA LEU A 49 -5.17 15.92 -13.13
C LEU A 49 -5.28 16.27 -14.63
N LYS A 50 -4.30 17.01 -15.16
CA LYS A 50 -4.24 17.38 -16.58
C LYS A 50 -3.62 16.28 -17.45
N LEU A 51 -2.96 15.31 -16.85
CA LEU A 51 -2.28 14.21 -17.55
C LEU A 51 -3.27 13.07 -17.82
N ARG A 52 -3.06 12.37 -18.92
CA ARG A 52 -3.90 11.23 -19.34
C ARG A 52 -3.02 10.05 -19.74
N GLY A 53 -3.58 8.84 -19.52
CA GLY A 53 -2.93 7.59 -19.95
C GLY A 53 -1.55 7.40 -19.33
N ASP A 54 -0.59 7.02 -20.16
CA ASP A 54 0.76 6.61 -19.74
C ASP A 54 1.55 7.74 -19.07
N TYR A 55 1.31 9.01 -19.49
CA TYR A 55 1.94 10.17 -18.85
C TYR A 55 1.55 10.32 -17.39
N LEU A 56 0.31 10.00 -17.03
CA LEU A 56 -0.14 10.00 -15.65
C LEU A 56 0.63 8.95 -14.84
N ALA A 57 0.76 7.73 -15.37
CA ALA A 57 1.47 6.65 -14.71
C ALA A 57 2.97 6.99 -14.48
N ILE A 58 3.64 7.50 -15.52
CA ILE A 58 5.07 7.87 -15.43
C ILE A 58 5.29 8.96 -14.37
N VAL A 59 4.45 10.01 -14.37
CA VAL A 59 4.60 11.13 -13.44
C VAL A 59 4.27 10.71 -12.01
N THR A 60 3.26 9.88 -11.79
CA THR A 60 2.93 9.41 -10.43
C THR A 60 4.01 8.49 -9.85
N LEU A 61 4.59 7.62 -10.67
CA LEU A 61 5.75 6.82 -10.27
C LEU A 61 6.98 7.71 -9.98
N GLY A 62 7.22 8.71 -10.84
CA GLY A 62 8.29 9.69 -10.62
C GLY A 62 8.13 10.48 -9.32
N PHE A 63 6.91 10.87 -8.94
CA PHE A 63 6.67 11.52 -7.66
C PHE A 63 6.99 10.63 -6.46
N GLY A 64 6.68 9.33 -6.55
CA GLY A 64 7.05 8.38 -5.51
C GLY A 64 8.57 8.35 -5.29
N GLU A 65 9.34 8.31 -6.37
CA GLU A 65 10.80 8.33 -6.31
C GLU A 65 11.37 9.67 -5.81
N ILE A 66 10.78 10.79 -6.23
CA ILE A 66 11.16 12.13 -5.71
C ILE A 66 10.95 12.21 -4.21
N ILE A 67 9.83 11.70 -3.69
CA ILE A 67 9.55 11.66 -2.24
C ILE A 67 10.58 10.79 -1.52
N ARG A 68 10.91 9.61 -2.06
CA ARG A 68 11.92 8.73 -1.49
C ARG A 68 13.29 9.41 -1.40
N ILE A 69 13.73 10.04 -2.49
CA ILE A 69 15.00 10.79 -2.53
C ILE A 69 14.96 11.97 -1.57
N PHE A 70 13.84 12.69 -1.50
CA PHE A 70 13.67 13.80 -0.56
C PHE A 70 13.79 13.32 0.89
N LEU A 71 13.12 12.23 1.26
CA LEU A 71 13.19 11.66 2.60
C LEU A 71 14.58 11.12 2.94
N ASN A 72 15.32 10.59 1.96
CA ASN A 72 16.71 10.16 2.14
C ASN A 72 17.68 11.31 2.43
N ASN A 73 17.39 12.51 1.92
CA ASN A 73 18.23 13.70 2.09
C ASN A 73 17.69 14.64 3.19
N LEU A 74 16.67 14.24 3.94
CA LEU A 74 16.09 15.04 5.02
C LEU A 74 16.84 14.83 6.36
N ASP A 75 18.13 14.52 6.29
CA ASP A 75 19.08 14.51 7.40
C ASP A 75 19.84 15.83 7.54
N HIS A 76 19.80 16.69 6.52
CA HIS A 76 20.39 18.04 6.51
C HIS A 76 19.39 19.08 5.97
N PRO A 77 19.30 20.32 6.54
CA PRO A 77 20.02 20.87 7.69
C PRO A 77 19.45 20.42 9.05
N VAL A 78 18.22 19.88 9.07
CA VAL A 78 17.55 19.37 10.27
C VAL A 78 17.30 17.88 10.09
N ASN A 79 17.86 17.06 10.95
CA ASN A 79 17.70 15.62 10.83
C ASN A 79 16.31 15.15 11.31
N LEU A 80 15.37 14.94 10.37
CA LEU A 80 14.02 14.47 10.64
C LEU A 80 13.86 12.97 10.40
N THR A 81 14.44 12.44 9.33
CA THR A 81 14.24 11.05 8.89
C THR A 81 15.43 10.15 9.17
N ASN A 82 16.54 10.72 9.61
CA ASN A 82 17.85 10.04 9.73
C ASN A 82 18.37 9.48 8.39
N GLY A 83 17.84 10.00 7.27
CA GLY A 83 18.21 9.61 5.92
C GLY A 83 18.10 8.09 5.68
N PRO A 84 19.10 7.47 5.00
CA PRO A 84 19.09 6.05 4.72
C PRO A 84 19.16 5.16 5.98
N LYS A 85 19.65 5.69 7.12
CA LYS A 85 19.71 4.96 8.39
C LYS A 85 18.32 4.67 8.96
N GLY A 86 17.33 5.47 8.58
CA GLY A 86 15.95 5.30 9.02
C GLY A 86 15.70 5.56 10.50
N ILE A 87 14.47 5.34 10.91
CA ILE A 87 13.97 5.53 12.28
C ILE A 87 13.71 4.15 12.88
N GLY A 88 14.43 3.84 13.97
CA GLY A 88 14.23 2.62 14.75
C GLY A 88 13.46 2.90 16.05
N GLN A 89 13.29 1.84 16.85
CA GLN A 89 12.64 1.91 18.17
C GLN A 89 11.19 2.44 18.10
N ILE A 90 10.46 2.00 17.06
CA ILE A 90 9.03 2.29 16.95
C ILE A 90 8.29 1.31 17.88
N ASP A 91 7.44 1.87 18.75
CA ASP A 91 6.66 1.08 19.69
C ASP A 91 5.75 0.08 18.96
N SER A 92 5.63 -1.10 19.56
CA SER A 92 4.66 -2.10 19.12
C SER A 92 3.22 -1.61 19.35
N VAL A 93 2.29 -2.19 18.58
CA VAL A 93 0.88 -1.87 18.70
C VAL A 93 0.34 -2.29 20.07
N GLN A 94 -0.27 -1.37 20.80
CA GLN A 94 -0.97 -1.63 22.04
C GLN A 94 -2.48 -1.46 21.84
N ILE A 95 -3.26 -2.52 22.07
CA ILE A 95 -4.72 -2.53 21.99
C ILE A 95 -5.28 -2.95 23.33
N PHE A 96 -6.08 -2.09 23.97
CA PHE A 96 -6.70 -2.34 25.27
C PHE A 96 -5.72 -2.79 26.38
N GLY A 97 -4.49 -2.26 26.38
CA GLY A 97 -3.47 -2.63 27.35
C GLY A 97 -2.69 -3.92 27.01
N LEU A 98 -3.03 -4.59 25.90
CA LEU A 98 -2.30 -5.75 25.37
C LEU A 98 -1.24 -5.24 24.40
N ASP A 99 0.02 -5.54 24.69
CA ASP A 99 1.16 -5.24 23.81
C ASP A 99 1.33 -6.37 22.80
N LEU A 100 1.02 -6.10 21.52
CA LEU A 100 1.12 -7.09 20.44
C LEU A 100 2.57 -7.46 20.10
N GLY A 101 3.54 -6.67 20.56
CA GLY A 101 4.97 -6.95 20.39
C GLY A 101 5.49 -8.05 21.33
N LYS A 102 4.75 -8.37 22.39
CA LYS A 102 5.12 -9.40 23.36
C LYS A 102 4.31 -10.68 23.17
N ARG A 103 4.87 -11.81 23.63
CA ARG A 103 4.11 -13.05 23.70
C ARG A 103 2.99 -12.91 24.73
N LEU A 104 1.81 -13.28 24.35
CA LEU A 104 0.64 -13.23 25.21
C LEU A 104 0.27 -14.66 25.64
N GLU A 105 0.25 -14.88 26.93
CA GLU A 105 -0.35 -16.08 27.53
C GLU A 105 -1.84 -15.78 27.76
N LEU A 106 -2.69 -16.28 26.88
CA LEU A 106 -4.14 -16.17 27.01
C LEU A 106 -4.74 -17.57 27.19
N PHE A 107 -5.40 -17.80 28.31
CA PHE A 107 -6.05 -19.10 28.63
C PHE A 107 -5.12 -20.32 28.53
N GLY A 108 -3.82 -20.18 28.83
CA GLY A 108 -2.87 -21.31 28.77
C GLY A 108 -2.33 -21.62 27.37
N PHE A 109 -2.63 -20.77 26.38
CA PHE A 109 -2.03 -20.85 25.05
C PHE A 109 -1.00 -19.73 24.86
N ASP A 110 0.21 -20.09 24.49
CA ASP A 110 1.26 -19.16 24.11
C ASP A 110 1.00 -18.64 22.69
N ILE A 111 0.50 -17.40 22.59
CA ILE A 111 0.26 -16.77 21.31
C ILE A 111 1.49 -15.90 20.94
N ASN A 112 2.13 -16.26 19.84
CA ASN A 112 3.26 -15.49 19.32
C ASN A 112 2.81 -14.10 18.83
N SER A 113 3.68 -13.11 19.00
CA SER A 113 3.48 -11.73 18.48
C SER A 113 3.07 -11.72 16.99
N VAL A 114 3.70 -12.52 16.16
CA VAL A 114 3.39 -12.64 14.72
C VAL A 114 1.93 -13.05 14.48
N THR A 115 1.39 -13.96 15.27
CA THR A 115 0.00 -14.41 15.17
C THR A 115 -0.98 -13.30 15.55
N LEU A 116 -0.66 -12.48 16.56
CA LEU A 116 -1.48 -11.34 16.95
C LEU A 116 -1.52 -10.27 15.86
N TYR A 117 -0.37 -9.95 15.27
CA TYR A 117 -0.31 -9.04 14.14
C TYR A 117 -1.04 -9.59 12.90
N TYR A 118 -0.96 -10.89 12.66
CA TYR A 118 -1.73 -11.52 11.56
C TYR A 118 -3.23 -11.26 11.70
N TYR A 119 -3.82 -11.50 12.88
CA TYR A 119 -5.24 -11.22 13.09
C TYR A 119 -5.58 -9.73 13.03
N LEU A 120 -4.69 -8.87 13.49
CA LEU A 120 -4.87 -7.42 13.38
C LEU A 120 -4.88 -6.98 11.91
N PHE A 121 -3.91 -7.42 11.11
CA PHE A 121 -3.87 -7.12 9.68
C PHE A 121 -5.07 -7.71 8.94
N LEU A 122 -5.48 -8.93 9.28
CA LEU A 122 -6.67 -9.55 8.71
C LEU A 122 -7.93 -8.71 9.00
N ALA A 123 -8.09 -8.24 10.25
CA ALA A 123 -9.20 -7.37 10.61
C ALA A 123 -9.18 -6.05 9.82
N LEU A 124 -8.02 -5.43 9.67
CA LEU A 124 -7.86 -4.19 8.88
C LEU A 124 -8.19 -4.43 7.39
N VAL A 125 -7.78 -5.57 6.82
CA VAL A 125 -8.14 -5.93 5.44
C VAL A 125 -9.65 -6.11 5.31
N LEU A 126 -10.31 -6.81 6.22
CA LEU A 126 -11.77 -6.99 6.20
C LEU A 126 -12.51 -5.64 6.33
N ILE A 127 -12.06 -4.75 7.22
CA ILE A 127 -12.61 -3.40 7.35
C ILE A 127 -12.42 -2.62 6.05
N SER A 128 -11.23 -2.69 5.44
CA SER A 128 -10.94 -2.03 4.16
C SER A 128 -11.83 -2.54 3.04
N ILE A 129 -12.07 -3.84 2.97
CA ILE A 129 -13.01 -4.46 2.01
C ILE A 129 -14.41 -3.89 2.19
N VAL A 130 -14.91 -3.84 3.42
CA VAL A 130 -16.24 -3.29 3.73
C VAL A 130 -16.34 -1.81 3.33
N ILE A 131 -15.31 -1.01 3.65
CA ILE A 131 -15.25 0.40 3.26
C ILE A 131 -15.26 0.54 1.73
N CYS A 132 -14.46 -0.24 1.00
CA CYS A 132 -14.40 -0.21 -0.46
C CYS A 132 -15.75 -0.58 -1.10
N TYR A 133 -16.44 -1.62 -0.62
CA TYR A 133 -17.77 -1.98 -1.10
C TYR A 133 -18.79 -0.86 -0.86
N ARG A 134 -18.83 -0.31 0.36
CA ARG A 134 -19.72 0.81 0.69
C ARG A 134 -19.42 2.05 -0.14
N LEU A 135 -18.14 2.30 -0.40
CA LEU A 135 -17.72 3.42 -1.21
C LEU A 135 -18.10 3.25 -2.66
N GLN A 136 -17.95 2.05 -3.23
CA GLN A 136 -18.33 1.74 -4.61
C GLN A 136 -19.82 1.99 -4.86
N ASP A 137 -20.70 1.63 -3.93
CA ASP A 137 -22.13 1.81 -4.02
C ASP A 137 -22.61 3.22 -3.63
N SER A 138 -21.72 4.06 -3.12
CA SER A 138 -22.02 5.42 -2.70
C SER A 138 -22.26 6.38 -3.88
N ARG A 139 -22.73 7.59 -3.58
CA ARG A 139 -22.84 8.67 -4.57
C ARG A 139 -21.47 9.03 -5.18
N ILE A 140 -20.42 8.98 -4.37
CA ILE A 140 -19.04 9.25 -4.80
C ILE A 140 -18.56 8.16 -5.74
N GLY A 141 -18.77 6.89 -5.41
CA GLY A 141 -18.39 5.75 -6.26
C GLY A 141 -19.08 5.79 -7.61
N ARG A 142 -20.38 6.09 -7.65
CA ARG A 142 -21.10 6.26 -8.91
C ARG A 142 -20.58 7.42 -9.76
N ALA A 143 -20.18 8.54 -9.13
CA ALA A 143 -19.56 9.65 -9.83
C ALA A 143 -18.20 9.25 -10.44
N TRP A 144 -17.38 8.45 -9.72
CA TRP A 144 -16.13 7.94 -10.26
C TRP A 144 -16.34 6.98 -11.43
N MET A 145 -17.37 6.11 -11.37
CA MET A 145 -17.71 5.23 -12.49
C MET A 145 -18.13 6.03 -13.71
N ALA A 146 -18.95 7.06 -13.55
CA ALA A 146 -19.35 7.93 -14.64
C ALA A 146 -18.15 8.67 -15.28
N ILE A 147 -17.22 9.18 -14.47
CA ILE A 147 -15.99 9.82 -14.95
C ILE A 147 -15.08 8.82 -15.69
N ARG A 148 -15.06 7.56 -15.27
CA ARG A 148 -14.27 6.49 -15.91
C ARG A 148 -14.79 6.15 -17.29
N GLU A 149 -16.12 6.15 -17.48
CA GLU A 149 -16.76 5.86 -18.76
C GLU A 149 -16.60 7.03 -19.74
N ASP A 150 -17.01 8.21 -19.35
CA ASP A 150 -16.85 9.44 -20.15
C ASP A 150 -16.77 10.68 -19.25
N GLU A 151 -15.57 11.28 -19.20
CA GLU A 151 -15.33 12.48 -18.39
C GLU A 151 -16.10 13.70 -18.89
N ILE A 152 -16.32 13.82 -20.22
CA ILE A 152 -17.01 14.97 -20.82
C ILE A 152 -18.50 14.88 -20.52
N ALA A 153 -19.07 13.70 -20.68
CA ALA A 153 -20.47 13.44 -20.35
C ALA A 153 -20.75 13.64 -18.85
N ALA A 154 -19.87 13.11 -17.98
CA ALA A 154 -19.99 13.30 -16.54
C ALA A 154 -19.97 14.78 -16.15
N LYS A 155 -19.09 15.58 -16.77
CA LYS A 155 -19.02 17.03 -16.55
C LYS A 155 -20.28 17.76 -17.04
N ALA A 156 -20.82 17.35 -18.18
CA ALA A 156 -22.09 17.89 -18.72
C ALA A 156 -23.28 17.61 -17.80
N MET A 157 -23.27 16.46 -17.09
CA MET A 157 -24.26 16.10 -16.07
C MET A 157 -24.04 16.78 -14.70
N GLY A 158 -23.14 17.77 -14.63
CA GLY A 158 -22.91 18.57 -13.41
C GLY A 158 -21.94 17.96 -12.40
N ILE A 159 -21.23 16.88 -12.73
CA ILE A 159 -20.23 16.28 -11.84
C ILE A 159 -18.94 17.13 -11.90
N ASN A 160 -18.47 17.59 -10.74
CA ASN A 160 -17.18 18.26 -10.64
C ASN A 160 -16.04 17.23 -10.73
N THR A 161 -15.60 16.92 -11.96
CA THR A 161 -14.62 15.88 -12.25
C THR A 161 -13.28 16.12 -11.57
N ARG A 162 -12.85 17.39 -11.43
CA ARG A 162 -11.60 17.77 -10.74
C ARG A 162 -11.63 17.36 -9.27
N ASN A 163 -12.65 17.77 -8.54
CA ASN A 163 -12.74 17.49 -7.11
C ASN A 163 -12.94 15.99 -6.86
N MET A 164 -13.69 15.29 -7.73
CA MET A 164 -13.87 13.84 -7.61
C MET A 164 -12.57 13.08 -7.85
N LYS A 165 -11.74 13.49 -8.79
CA LYS A 165 -10.41 12.90 -9.02
C LYS A 165 -9.48 13.17 -7.84
N LEU A 166 -9.42 14.41 -7.33
CA LEU A 166 -8.62 14.73 -6.13
C LEU A 166 -9.05 13.91 -4.92
N LEU A 167 -10.36 13.73 -4.74
CA LEU A 167 -10.88 12.91 -3.65
C LEU A 167 -10.46 11.43 -3.81
N ALA A 168 -10.42 10.90 -5.04
CA ALA A 168 -9.93 9.55 -5.30
C ALA A 168 -8.44 9.39 -4.91
N PHE A 169 -7.59 10.36 -5.28
CA PHE A 169 -6.18 10.38 -4.86
C PHE A 169 -6.03 10.45 -3.34
N ALA A 170 -6.77 11.35 -2.69
CA ALA A 170 -6.74 11.52 -1.24
C ALA A 170 -7.16 10.24 -0.51
N MET A 171 -8.26 9.62 -0.95
CA MET A 171 -8.76 8.39 -0.33
C MET A 171 -7.83 7.21 -0.57
N GLY A 172 -7.31 7.02 -1.79
CA GLY A 172 -6.32 6.00 -2.06
C GLY A 172 -5.07 6.16 -1.20
N ALA A 173 -4.54 7.39 -1.10
CA ALA A 173 -3.40 7.70 -0.26
C ALA A 173 -3.69 7.47 1.25
N SER A 174 -4.91 7.72 1.72
CA SER A 174 -5.28 7.47 3.12
C SER A 174 -5.14 6.00 3.53
N PHE A 175 -5.55 5.06 2.65
CA PHE A 175 -5.32 3.63 2.86
C PHE A 175 -3.82 3.31 2.90
N GLY A 176 -3.03 3.93 2.01
CA GLY A 176 -1.57 3.83 2.02
C GLY A 176 -0.96 4.33 3.33
N GLY A 177 -1.45 5.46 3.87
CA GLY A 177 -1.00 6.00 5.15
C GLY A 177 -1.26 5.06 6.33
N VAL A 178 -2.46 4.46 6.38
CA VAL A 178 -2.79 3.47 7.42
C VAL A 178 -1.89 2.24 7.32
N SER A 179 -1.72 1.70 6.11
CA SER A 179 -0.86 0.52 5.91
C SER A 179 0.60 0.80 6.23
N GLY A 180 1.12 2.00 5.88
CA GLY A 180 2.47 2.43 6.21
C GLY A 180 2.71 2.60 7.71
N ALA A 181 1.76 3.18 8.45
CA ALA A 181 1.83 3.29 9.90
C ALA A 181 1.87 1.91 10.57
N MET A 182 1.04 0.99 10.09
CA MET A 182 1.00 -0.39 10.59
C MET A 182 2.26 -1.18 10.25
N PHE A 183 2.83 -0.96 9.06
CA PHE A 183 4.11 -1.53 8.65
C PHE A 183 5.23 -1.09 9.61
N GLY A 184 5.31 0.22 9.90
CA GLY A 184 6.28 0.76 10.85
C GLY A 184 6.16 0.16 12.26
N ALA A 185 4.94 0.02 12.77
CA ALA A 185 4.68 -0.56 14.08
C ALA A 185 5.00 -2.07 14.14
N PHE A 186 4.80 -2.79 13.05
CA PHE A 186 5.11 -4.22 12.94
C PHE A 186 6.63 -4.48 12.85
N GLN A 187 7.31 -3.70 12.00
CA GLN A 187 8.76 -3.85 11.80
C GLN A 187 9.59 -3.27 12.97
N GLY A 188 9.02 -2.32 13.74
CA GLY A 188 9.78 -1.57 14.74
C GLY A 188 10.86 -0.64 14.16
N PHE A 189 10.95 -0.58 12.82
CA PHE A 189 11.93 0.18 12.05
C PHE A 189 11.36 0.60 10.70
N VAL A 190 11.67 1.83 10.28
CA VAL A 190 11.27 2.35 8.96
C VAL A 190 12.43 3.13 8.36
N SER A 191 12.78 2.83 7.11
CA SER A 191 13.70 3.65 6.32
C SER A 191 13.05 4.06 4.98
N PRO A 192 13.47 5.16 4.36
CA PRO A 192 12.99 5.53 3.03
C PRO A 192 13.25 4.45 1.97
N GLU A 193 14.30 3.65 2.14
CA GLU A 193 14.64 2.54 1.23
C GLU A 193 13.61 1.40 1.26
N SER A 194 12.82 1.28 2.32
CA SER A 194 11.72 0.31 2.40
C SER A 194 10.57 0.61 1.42
N PHE A 195 10.52 1.82 0.84
CA PHE A 195 9.48 2.29 -0.07
C PHE A 195 10.03 2.52 -1.48
N SER A 196 10.61 1.47 -2.06
CA SER A 196 11.23 1.51 -3.38
C SER A 196 10.21 1.58 -4.52
N LEU A 197 10.66 2.02 -5.69
CA LEU A 197 9.87 2.00 -6.92
C LEU A 197 9.42 0.57 -7.27
N MET A 198 10.26 -0.43 -6.99
CA MET A 198 9.96 -1.83 -7.28
C MET A 198 8.74 -2.32 -6.49
N GLU A 199 8.62 -1.94 -5.21
CA GLU A 199 7.44 -2.25 -4.40
C GLU A 199 6.17 -1.63 -4.97
N SER A 200 6.26 -0.39 -5.45
CA SER A 200 5.13 0.29 -6.11
C SER A 200 4.72 -0.42 -7.40
N VAL A 201 5.69 -0.86 -8.22
CA VAL A 201 5.43 -1.63 -9.45
C VAL A 201 4.77 -2.97 -9.11
N MET A 202 5.22 -3.65 -8.07
CA MET A 202 4.62 -4.92 -7.63
C MET A 202 3.15 -4.74 -7.19
N ILE A 203 2.84 -3.68 -6.45
CA ILE A 203 1.46 -3.37 -6.05
C ILE A 203 0.57 -3.10 -7.26
N VAL A 204 1.05 -2.30 -8.22
CA VAL A 204 0.32 -2.05 -9.47
C VAL A 204 0.11 -3.34 -10.24
N ALA A 205 1.13 -4.20 -10.31
CA ALA A 205 1.04 -5.50 -10.97
C ALA A 205 -0.01 -6.41 -10.31
N MET A 206 -0.13 -6.41 -8.97
CA MET A 206 -1.17 -7.16 -8.25
C MET A 206 -2.58 -6.71 -8.66
N VAL A 207 -2.78 -5.40 -8.80
CA VAL A 207 -4.08 -4.81 -9.17
C VAL A 207 -4.42 -5.11 -10.64
N VAL A 208 -3.45 -4.95 -11.54
CA VAL A 208 -3.63 -5.21 -12.98
C VAL A 208 -3.90 -6.69 -13.24
N LEU A 209 -3.09 -7.57 -12.62
CA LEU A 209 -3.24 -9.01 -12.72
C LEU A 209 -4.61 -9.48 -12.19
N GLY A 210 -5.04 -8.92 -11.07
CA GLY A 210 -6.33 -9.27 -10.46
C GLY A 210 -7.52 -8.84 -11.31
N GLY A 211 -7.43 -7.68 -11.95
CA GLY A 211 -8.47 -7.08 -12.77
C GLY A 211 -8.93 -5.73 -12.23
N ILE A 212 -8.61 -4.68 -12.97
CA ILE A 212 -8.91 -3.29 -12.60
C ILE A 212 -10.43 -3.07 -12.49
N GLY A 213 -10.88 -2.55 -11.35
CA GLY A 213 -12.27 -2.20 -11.10
C GLY A 213 -13.13 -3.32 -10.52
N HIS A 214 -12.55 -4.48 -10.18
CA HIS A 214 -13.25 -5.58 -9.53
C HIS A 214 -12.54 -5.95 -8.22
N LEU A 215 -13.12 -5.61 -7.08
CA LEU A 215 -12.49 -5.78 -5.77
C LEU A 215 -12.08 -7.25 -5.47
N PRO A 216 -12.94 -8.28 -5.70
CA PRO A 216 -12.53 -9.68 -5.51
C PRO A 216 -11.37 -10.08 -6.44
N GLY A 217 -11.34 -9.55 -7.66
CA GLY A 217 -10.22 -9.77 -8.59
C GLY A 217 -8.90 -9.23 -8.06
N VAL A 218 -8.90 -8.00 -7.55
CA VAL A 218 -7.70 -7.37 -6.97
C VAL A 218 -7.20 -8.15 -5.75
N ILE A 219 -8.10 -8.62 -4.88
CA ILE A 219 -7.73 -9.46 -3.72
C ILE A 219 -7.06 -10.75 -4.21
N LEU A 220 -7.64 -11.41 -5.20
CA LEU A 220 -7.08 -12.63 -5.79
C LEU A 220 -5.70 -12.38 -6.41
N GLY A 221 -5.52 -11.28 -7.15
CA GLY A 221 -4.23 -10.88 -7.71
C GLY A 221 -3.18 -10.62 -6.63
N ALA A 222 -3.55 -9.94 -5.54
CA ALA A 222 -2.67 -9.69 -4.41
C ALA A 222 -2.23 -10.99 -3.73
N VAL A 223 -3.18 -11.90 -3.45
CA VAL A 223 -2.89 -13.21 -2.84
C VAL A 223 -1.98 -14.05 -3.74
N LEU A 224 -2.28 -14.13 -5.03
CA LEU A 224 -1.48 -14.90 -5.98
C LEU A 224 -0.04 -14.37 -6.10
N LEU A 225 0.13 -13.07 -6.30
CA LEU A 225 1.48 -12.48 -6.43
C LEU A 225 2.26 -12.51 -5.13
N SER A 226 1.60 -12.40 -3.98
CA SER A 226 2.27 -12.53 -2.67
C SER A 226 2.64 -13.98 -2.35
N ALA A 227 1.82 -14.95 -2.76
CA ALA A 227 2.10 -16.37 -2.55
C ALA A 227 3.11 -16.94 -3.57
N LEU A 228 3.16 -16.39 -4.78
CA LEU A 228 3.99 -16.89 -5.87
C LEU A 228 5.48 -16.99 -5.50
N PRO A 229 6.14 -15.99 -4.90
CA PRO A 229 7.53 -16.11 -4.48
C PRO A 229 7.77 -17.24 -3.49
N GLU A 230 6.81 -17.48 -2.59
CA GLU A 230 6.91 -18.53 -1.59
C GLU A 230 6.75 -19.93 -2.22
N VAL A 231 5.77 -20.11 -3.11
CA VAL A 231 5.59 -21.34 -3.88
C VAL A 231 6.81 -21.64 -4.74
N LEU A 232 7.35 -20.64 -5.42
CA LEU A 232 8.54 -20.79 -6.25
C LEU A 232 9.80 -21.13 -5.44
N ARG A 233 9.86 -20.75 -4.17
CA ARG A 233 10.95 -21.13 -3.27
C ARG A 233 11.02 -22.66 -3.09
N TYR A 234 9.89 -23.33 -3.01
CA TYR A 234 9.83 -24.80 -2.94
C TYR A 234 10.23 -25.47 -4.26
N VAL A 235 9.92 -24.85 -5.39
CA VAL A 235 10.24 -25.38 -6.73
C VAL A 235 11.70 -25.09 -7.11
N ALA A 236 12.24 -23.95 -6.67
CA ALA A 236 13.60 -23.53 -6.99
C ALA A 236 14.67 -24.44 -6.36
N GLY A 237 14.42 -24.98 -5.17
CA GLY A 237 15.36 -25.89 -4.49
C GLY A 237 15.76 -27.12 -5.31
N PRO A 238 14.82 -27.95 -5.76
CA PRO A 238 15.10 -29.08 -6.65
C PRO A 238 15.74 -28.68 -7.98
N LEU A 239 15.34 -27.51 -8.54
CA LEU A 239 15.86 -27.04 -9.82
C LEU A 239 17.33 -26.58 -9.70
N GLN A 240 17.68 -25.96 -8.58
CA GLN A 240 19.06 -25.57 -8.26
C GLN A 240 19.95 -26.81 -8.08
N ALA A 241 19.43 -27.87 -7.46
CA ALA A 241 20.15 -29.13 -7.33
C ALA A 241 20.42 -29.82 -8.68
N MET A 242 19.50 -29.67 -9.66
CA MET A 242 19.66 -30.21 -11.01
C MET A 242 20.65 -29.42 -11.89
N THR A 243 20.94 -28.17 -11.54
CA THR A 243 21.82 -27.30 -12.33
C THR A 243 23.19 -27.06 -11.70
N ASP A 244 23.60 -27.92 -10.73
CA ASP A 244 24.88 -27.82 -10.01
C ASP A 244 25.17 -26.41 -9.44
N GLY A 245 24.13 -25.72 -8.97
CA GLY A 245 24.26 -24.41 -8.36
C GLY A 245 24.56 -23.24 -9.33
N ARG A 246 24.52 -23.47 -10.64
CA ARG A 246 24.79 -22.42 -11.66
C ARG A 246 23.66 -21.40 -11.78
N LEU A 247 22.44 -21.73 -11.37
CA LEU A 247 21.32 -20.81 -11.37
C LEU A 247 21.05 -20.34 -9.95
N ASP A 248 21.15 -19.04 -9.73
CA ASP A 248 20.71 -18.42 -8.48
C ASP A 248 19.17 -18.53 -8.37
N ALA A 249 18.71 -19.15 -7.28
CA ALA A 249 17.29 -19.34 -7.01
C ALA A 249 16.51 -18.01 -6.94
N ALA A 250 17.16 -16.93 -6.53
CA ALA A 250 16.54 -15.59 -6.48
C ALA A 250 16.30 -15.03 -7.87
N ILE A 251 17.28 -15.15 -8.77
CA ILE A 251 17.17 -14.68 -10.17
C ILE A 251 16.12 -15.50 -10.93
N LEU A 252 16.14 -16.83 -10.75
CA LEU A 252 15.15 -17.71 -11.38
C LEU A 252 13.72 -17.38 -10.93
N ARG A 253 13.52 -17.13 -9.63
CA ARG A 253 12.24 -16.73 -9.07
C ARG A 253 11.74 -15.42 -9.68
N GLN A 254 12.59 -14.41 -9.79
CA GLN A 254 12.24 -13.12 -10.37
C GLN A 254 11.87 -13.25 -11.86
N LEU A 255 12.61 -14.06 -12.60
CA LEU A 255 12.32 -14.38 -14.01
C LEU A 255 10.96 -15.08 -14.15
N LEU A 256 10.67 -16.07 -13.31
CA LEU A 256 9.39 -16.78 -13.34
C LEU A 256 8.19 -15.87 -12.98
N ILE A 257 8.36 -14.95 -12.02
CA ILE A 257 7.34 -13.95 -11.70
C ILE A 257 7.09 -13.04 -12.91
N ALA A 258 8.14 -12.52 -13.52
CA ALA A 258 8.02 -11.66 -14.69
C ALA A 258 7.37 -12.40 -15.88
N LEU A 259 7.76 -13.64 -16.12
CA LEU A 259 7.20 -14.48 -17.18
C LEU A 259 5.71 -14.78 -16.92
N ALA A 260 5.35 -15.13 -15.69
CA ALA A 260 3.95 -15.37 -15.31
C ALA A 260 3.09 -14.10 -15.54
N MET A 261 3.60 -12.92 -15.17
CA MET A 261 2.92 -11.65 -15.44
C MET A 261 2.72 -11.40 -16.94
N ILE A 262 3.78 -11.61 -17.76
CA ILE A 262 3.69 -11.44 -19.21
C ILE A 262 2.66 -12.40 -19.81
N ILE A 263 2.68 -13.67 -19.41
CA ILE A 263 1.73 -14.69 -19.90
C ILE A 263 0.29 -14.28 -19.52
N VAL A 264 0.04 -13.87 -18.29
CA VAL A 264 -1.31 -13.46 -17.88
C VAL A 264 -1.76 -12.22 -18.63
N MET A 265 -0.90 -11.22 -18.82
CA MET A 265 -1.24 -10.01 -19.59
C MET A 265 -1.54 -10.33 -21.08
N LEU A 266 -0.84 -11.28 -21.69
CA LEU A 266 -1.08 -11.69 -23.08
C LEU A 266 -2.37 -12.51 -23.21
N LEU A 267 -2.61 -13.46 -22.30
CA LEU A 267 -3.78 -14.35 -22.36
C LEU A 267 -5.06 -13.72 -21.80
N ARG A 268 -4.92 -12.85 -20.81
CA ARG A 268 -6.03 -12.21 -20.10
C ARG A 268 -5.78 -10.72 -19.86
N PRO A 269 -5.81 -9.87 -20.90
CA PRO A 269 -5.48 -8.43 -20.77
C PRO A 269 -6.42 -7.66 -19.83
N ARG A 270 -7.59 -8.24 -19.51
CA ARG A 270 -8.55 -7.68 -18.53
C ARG A 270 -8.32 -8.15 -17.10
N GLY A 271 -7.26 -8.91 -16.83
CA GLY A 271 -6.97 -9.53 -15.55
C GLY A 271 -7.64 -10.91 -15.39
N LEU A 272 -7.33 -11.56 -14.25
CA LEU A 272 -7.84 -12.90 -13.94
C LEU A 272 -9.34 -12.94 -13.69
N TRP A 273 -9.86 -11.88 -13.04
CA TRP A 273 -11.28 -11.74 -12.71
C TRP A 273 -11.76 -10.32 -13.03
N PRO A 274 -12.08 -10.02 -14.29
CA PRO A 274 -12.51 -8.70 -14.72
C PRO A 274 -13.86 -8.31 -14.11
N ALA A 275 -14.10 -7.00 -13.96
CA ALA A 275 -15.40 -6.49 -13.56
C ALA A 275 -16.48 -6.93 -14.55
N PRO A 276 -17.68 -7.32 -14.08
CA PRO A 276 -18.80 -7.57 -14.98
C PRO A 276 -19.13 -6.30 -15.77
N GLU A 277 -19.18 -6.42 -17.10
CA GLU A 277 -19.53 -5.29 -17.97
C GLU A 277 -20.99 -4.89 -17.73
N HIS A 278 -21.21 -3.78 -17.05
CA HIS A 278 -22.53 -3.17 -16.92
C HIS A 278 -22.95 -2.67 -18.30
N GLY A 279 -23.92 -3.32 -18.94
CA GLY A 279 -24.48 -2.89 -20.22
C GLY A 279 -24.70 -3.98 -21.28
N LYS A 280 -24.02 -5.11 -21.22
CA LYS A 280 -24.17 -6.20 -22.20
C LYS A 280 -25.36 -7.13 -21.97
N SER A 281 -26.08 -7.00 -20.87
CA SER A 281 -27.25 -7.85 -20.60
C SER A 281 -28.51 -7.49 -21.42
N LEU A 282 -28.51 -6.36 -22.10
CA LEU A 282 -29.68 -5.91 -22.88
C LEU A 282 -29.64 -6.27 -24.39
N THR A 283 -28.47 -6.72 -24.89
CA THR A 283 -28.32 -7.03 -26.34
C THR A 283 -28.24 -8.53 -26.66
N GLN A 284 -28.37 -9.42 -25.68
CA GLN A 284 -28.34 -10.88 -25.92
C GLN A 284 -29.72 -11.56 -25.81
N LYS A 285 -30.80 -10.81 -25.91
CA LYS A 285 -32.18 -11.35 -26.08
C LYS A 285 -32.84 -10.77 -27.33
N THR A 286 -32.28 -11.05 -28.48
CA THR A 286 -32.98 -11.06 -29.77
C THR A 286 -32.43 -12.21 -30.57
#